data_f1a770e8e92eeaabfc86149d25f35b3b
#
_entry.id   f1a770e8e92eeaabfc86149d25f35b3b
#
_cell.length_a   1.000
_cell.length_b   1.000
_cell.length_c   1.000
_cell.angle_alpha   90.00
_cell.angle_beta   90.00
_cell.angle_gamma   90.00
#
_symmetry.space_group_name_H-M   'P 1'
#
loop_
_entity.id
_entity.type
_entity.pdbx_description
1 polymer ?
#
loop_
_entity_poly.entity_id
_entity_poly.type
_entity_poly.pdbx_seq_one_letter_code
_entity_poly.pdbx_strand_id
1 'polypeptide(L)'
;MESGKLTRRDFMRNTSFVAAGTIAGALAGSSASGATAKPVDTSKILNYNPKMHYRRLGKTDLMISELSLGGHWKNRNAGRYWDEFANEQVPDDVAKNRTEVISACIDCGINYLDITTAAECLSYGAALKGRRNKMHVGADIHHLGPRTSSLCNVKDQTHNVETCLRLMKTDYLDIWRPQAKMDGTNTDAEVQSLIETFQKLHKAGKVRHLGISSHSRPWFEHILQTFPEFEMIIFPCSAKTKEKGKPPTKGNAEEVNPGYGDQTQSIFKTAFEKNIGIVTIKPFFGGNVFSSSGKDKFPVMGVGSKEENDLARLTLQCILANEAITATVPGLSTAYEVENAARASYARPLAMSPAEKQWLMQITDQRWAALPPEYAWLRDWEVV
;
A
#
# COMPACT_ATOMS: atom_id res chain seq x y z
N MET A 1 -12.25 18.68 -30.29
CA MET A 1 -11.61 17.38 -30.03
C MET A 1 -12.17 16.89 -28.72
N GLU A 2 -13.09 15.92 -28.79
CA GLU A 2 -13.73 15.35 -27.60
C GLU A 2 -12.73 14.49 -26.86
N SER A 3 -12.50 14.79 -25.58
CA SER A 3 -11.73 13.97 -24.66
C SER A 3 -12.54 12.70 -24.38
N GLY A 4 -12.16 11.59 -25.00
CA GLY A 4 -12.78 10.31 -24.76
C GLY A 4 -12.71 9.92 -23.29
N LYS A 5 -13.84 9.87 -22.60
CA LYS A 5 -13.97 9.38 -21.22
C LYS A 5 -13.59 7.90 -21.20
N LEU A 6 -12.52 7.57 -20.50
CA LEU A 6 -12.15 6.18 -20.22
C LEU A 6 -13.29 5.50 -19.46
N THR A 7 -13.74 4.34 -19.94
CA THR A 7 -14.78 3.57 -19.29
C THR A 7 -14.18 2.56 -18.29
N ARG A 8 -14.98 2.09 -17.33
CA ARG A 8 -14.60 1.03 -16.36
C ARG A 8 -14.06 -0.23 -17.08
N ARG A 9 -14.53 -0.47 -18.29
CA ARG A 9 -14.10 -1.56 -19.16
C ARG A 9 -12.71 -1.32 -19.75
N ASP A 10 -12.37 -0.07 -20.06
CA ASP A 10 -11.06 0.32 -20.58
C ASP A 10 -9.99 0.27 -19.49
N PHE A 11 -10.37 0.56 -18.24
CA PHE A 11 -9.50 0.36 -17.09
C PHE A 11 -9.21 -1.12 -16.83
N MET A 12 -10.24 -1.94 -16.82
CA MET A 12 -10.10 -3.39 -16.64
C MET A 12 -9.21 -4.02 -17.72
N ARG A 13 -9.26 -3.49 -18.95
CA ARG A 13 -8.37 -3.91 -20.05
C ARG A 13 -6.94 -3.45 -19.90
N ASN A 14 -6.70 -2.30 -19.28
CA ASN A 14 -5.35 -1.75 -19.10
C ASN A 14 -4.64 -2.26 -17.84
N THR A 15 -5.37 -2.85 -16.89
CA THR A 15 -4.82 -3.35 -15.62
C THR A 15 -4.74 -4.88 -15.51
N SER A 16 -5.42 -5.60 -16.43
CA SER A 16 -5.42 -7.06 -16.42
C SER A 16 -4.62 -7.57 -17.62
N PHE A 17 -3.65 -8.37 -17.37
CA PHE A 17 -3.02 -9.38 -18.20
C PHE A 17 -1.49 -9.37 -18.19
N VAL A 18 -0.96 -10.11 -17.24
CA VAL A 18 0.15 -11.01 -17.53
C VAL A 18 -0.22 -12.39 -16.98
N ALA A 19 -0.97 -13.13 -17.75
CA ALA A 19 -1.04 -14.58 -17.64
C ALA A 19 -0.97 -15.11 -19.08
N ALA A 20 0.25 -15.31 -19.56
CA ALA A 20 0.47 -16.02 -20.82
C ALA A 20 0.74 -17.49 -20.53
N GLY A 21 -0.32 -18.25 -20.43
CA GLY A 21 -0.28 -19.71 -20.55
C GLY A 21 -1.12 -20.08 -21.77
N THR A 22 -0.46 -20.57 -22.80
CA THR A 22 -1.08 -21.07 -24.04
C THR A 22 -2.03 -22.24 -23.75
N ILE A 23 -3.34 -22.04 -24.01
CA ILE A 23 -4.24 -23.13 -24.33
C ILE A 23 -5.01 -22.73 -25.60
N ALA A 24 -4.70 -23.39 -26.69
CA ALA A 24 -5.47 -23.32 -27.92
C ALA A 24 -6.77 -24.11 -27.73
N GLY A 25 -7.91 -23.47 -27.90
CA GLY A 25 -9.23 -24.09 -27.90
C GLY A 25 -10.23 -23.15 -28.57
N ALA A 26 -10.58 -23.47 -29.80
CA ALA A 26 -11.50 -22.72 -30.67
C ALA A 26 -12.94 -22.71 -30.12
N LEU A 27 -13.56 -21.52 -30.06
CA LEU A 27 -14.99 -21.38 -30.32
C LEU A 27 -15.24 -20.02 -31.03
N ALA A 28 -15.81 -20.09 -32.21
CA ALA A 28 -16.11 -18.98 -33.08
C ALA A 28 -17.35 -18.20 -32.62
N GLY A 29 -17.32 -16.90 -32.82
CA GLY A 29 -18.58 -16.12 -32.99
C GLY A 29 -18.67 -14.86 -32.14
N SER A 30 -18.27 -13.76 -32.68
CA SER A 30 -18.86 -12.44 -32.87
C SER A 30 -17.80 -11.33 -32.83
N SER A 31 -17.64 -10.68 -33.96
CA SER A 31 -16.74 -9.56 -34.21
C SER A 31 -17.21 -8.31 -33.46
N ALA A 32 -16.43 -7.90 -32.46
CA ALA A 32 -16.41 -6.53 -31.98
C ALA A 32 -14.96 -6.06 -32.05
N SER A 33 -14.66 -5.08 -32.88
CA SER A 33 -13.34 -4.47 -33.04
C SER A 33 -12.90 -3.83 -31.74
N GLY A 34 -12.15 -4.58 -30.91
CA GLY A 34 -11.51 -4.11 -29.70
C GLY A 34 -10.05 -3.79 -29.98
N ALA A 35 -9.66 -2.54 -29.81
CA ALA A 35 -8.24 -2.21 -29.76
C ALA A 35 -7.54 -3.11 -28.76
N THR A 36 -6.66 -3.98 -29.23
CA THR A 36 -5.85 -4.87 -28.37
C THR A 36 -4.90 -4.00 -27.57
N ALA A 37 -5.08 -4.01 -26.23
CA ALA A 37 -4.11 -3.39 -25.34
C ALA A 37 -2.73 -3.96 -25.64
N LYS A 38 -1.73 -3.09 -25.81
CA LYS A 38 -0.34 -3.52 -26.05
C LYS A 38 0.09 -4.44 -24.90
N PRO A 39 0.73 -5.58 -25.21
CA PRO A 39 1.27 -6.44 -24.15
C PRO A 39 2.17 -5.63 -23.23
N VAL A 40 2.05 -5.84 -21.93
CA VAL A 40 2.94 -5.22 -20.94
C VAL A 40 4.33 -5.78 -21.15
N ASP A 41 5.32 -4.90 -21.32
CA ASP A 41 6.74 -5.28 -21.42
C ASP A 41 7.25 -5.75 -20.05
N THR A 42 7.20 -7.05 -19.83
CA THR A 42 7.60 -7.66 -18.56
C THR A 42 9.10 -7.53 -18.26
N SER A 43 9.92 -7.22 -19.26
CA SER A 43 11.36 -7.00 -19.08
C SER A 43 11.67 -5.75 -18.24
N LYS A 44 10.71 -4.82 -18.14
CA LYS A 44 10.80 -3.58 -17.36
C LYS A 44 10.27 -3.72 -15.94
N ILE A 45 9.65 -4.85 -15.61
CA ILE A 45 9.12 -5.09 -14.28
C ILE A 45 10.23 -5.64 -13.38
N LEU A 46 10.56 -4.91 -12.32
CA LEU A 46 11.55 -5.36 -11.34
C LEU A 46 11.09 -6.68 -10.71
N ASN A 47 12.00 -7.64 -10.60
CA ASN A 47 11.75 -8.94 -9.98
C ASN A 47 10.57 -9.71 -10.60
N TYR A 48 10.36 -9.56 -11.91
CA TYR A 48 9.22 -10.20 -12.56
C TYR A 48 9.11 -11.69 -12.21
N ASN A 49 7.96 -12.07 -11.65
CA ASN A 49 7.58 -13.45 -11.39
C ASN A 49 6.22 -13.70 -12.08
N PRO A 50 6.10 -14.68 -12.98
CA PRO A 50 4.86 -14.91 -13.74
C PRO A 50 3.65 -15.28 -12.87
N LYS A 51 3.84 -15.66 -11.62
CA LYS A 51 2.76 -15.93 -10.66
C LYS A 51 2.27 -14.65 -9.96
N MET A 52 3.13 -13.62 -9.83
CA MET A 52 2.80 -12.36 -9.18
C MET A 52 2.01 -11.46 -10.13
N HIS A 53 0.96 -10.83 -9.65
CA HIS A 53 0.26 -9.78 -10.37
C HIS A 53 0.93 -8.42 -10.17
N TYR A 54 1.01 -7.67 -11.27
CA TYR A 54 1.58 -6.32 -11.28
C TYR A 54 0.54 -5.35 -11.82
N ARG A 55 0.49 -4.17 -11.21
CA ARG A 55 -0.42 -3.10 -11.62
C ARG A 55 0.36 -1.81 -11.79
N ARG A 56 0.00 -1.00 -12.76
CA ARG A 56 0.59 0.33 -12.93
C ARG A 56 0.17 1.23 -11.77
N LEU A 57 1.12 1.92 -11.17
CA LEU A 57 0.87 2.82 -10.06
C LEU A 57 0.32 4.17 -10.58
N GLY A 58 -0.98 4.26 -10.74
CA GLY A 58 -1.65 5.45 -11.24
C GLY A 58 -1.10 5.93 -12.58
N LYS A 59 -0.82 7.23 -12.67
CA LYS A 59 -0.24 7.88 -13.87
C LYS A 59 1.29 7.75 -13.96
N THR A 60 1.96 7.11 -13.00
CA THR A 60 3.40 6.83 -13.06
C THR A 60 3.72 5.77 -14.12
N ASP A 61 4.98 5.59 -14.45
CA ASP A 61 5.49 4.51 -15.30
C ASP A 61 5.82 3.24 -14.52
N LEU A 62 5.62 3.24 -13.19
CA LEU A 62 5.98 2.13 -12.32
C LEU A 62 4.94 0.99 -12.39
N MET A 63 5.40 -0.20 -12.74
CA MET A 63 4.66 -1.44 -12.59
C MET A 63 5.03 -2.09 -11.27
N ILE A 64 4.14 -1.99 -10.27
CA ILE A 64 4.39 -2.55 -8.93
C ILE A 64 3.60 -3.82 -8.70
N SER A 65 4.16 -4.71 -7.89
CA SER A 65 3.48 -5.92 -7.43
C SER A 65 2.27 -5.54 -6.57
N GLU A 66 1.16 -6.25 -6.71
CA GLU A 66 -0.05 -5.98 -5.91
C GLU A 66 0.12 -6.29 -4.42
N LEU A 67 1.19 -7.02 -4.06
CA LEU A 67 1.72 -7.13 -2.71
C LEU A 67 3.02 -6.36 -2.61
N SER A 68 3.20 -5.66 -1.50
CA SER A 68 4.34 -4.81 -1.22
C SER A 68 4.89 -5.12 0.17
N LEU A 69 6.11 -4.69 0.44
CA LEU A 69 6.71 -4.82 1.76
C LEU A 69 6.55 -3.52 2.52
N GLY A 70 5.99 -3.58 3.72
CA GLY A 70 5.91 -2.45 4.64
C GLY A 70 7.02 -2.44 5.68
N GLY A 71 7.11 -1.33 6.36
CA GLY A 71 7.81 -1.21 7.60
C GLY A 71 6.97 -1.70 8.79
N HIS A 72 7.20 -1.14 9.97
CA HIS A 72 6.45 -1.43 11.20
C HIS A 72 6.48 -2.91 11.61
N TRP A 73 7.56 -3.64 11.23
CA TRP A 73 7.79 -4.97 11.79
C TRP A 73 8.13 -4.87 13.28
N LYS A 74 7.76 -5.86 14.06
CA LYS A 74 8.12 -5.91 15.47
C LYS A 74 9.32 -6.80 15.70
N ASN A 75 10.17 -6.37 16.66
CA ASN A 75 11.19 -7.26 17.19
C ASN A 75 10.55 -8.35 18.03
N ARG A 76 10.84 -9.59 17.70
CA ARG A 76 10.37 -10.77 18.44
C ARG A 76 10.69 -10.73 19.92
N ASN A 77 11.93 -10.30 20.24
CA ASN A 77 12.46 -10.42 21.59
C ASN A 77 12.05 -9.26 22.49
N ALA A 78 11.69 -8.10 21.93
CA ALA A 78 11.38 -6.88 22.69
C ALA A 78 9.93 -6.39 22.55
N GLY A 79 9.12 -6.94 21.65
CA GLY A 79 7.74 -6.53 21.42
C GLY A 79 7.60 -5.08 20.94
N ARG A 80 8.68 -4.44 20.54
CA ARG A 80 8.74 -3.03 20.12
C ARG A 80 8.84 -2.93 18.60
N TYR A 81 8.35 -1.81 18.07
CA TYR A 81 8.74 -1.36 16.75
C TYR A 81 10.19 -0.88 16.79
N TRP A 82 10.90 -1.06 15.68
CA TRP A 82 12.24 -0.53 15.51
C TRP A 82 12.15 0.91 15.02
N ASP A 83 11.83 1.84 15.94
CA ASP A 83 11.65 3.24 15.58
C ASP A 83 12.95 4.02 15.57
N GLU A 84 13.90 3.61 16.42
CA GLU A 84 15.22 4.26 16.55
C GLU A 84 16.29 3.23 16.84
N PHE A 85 17.48 3.45 16.28
CA PHE A 85 18.69 2.72 16.60
C PHE A 85 19.73 3.66 17.17
N ALA A 86 20.35 3.26 18.29
CA ALA A 86 21.46 4.00 18.87
C ALA A 86 22.58 4.19 17.85
N ASN A 87 23.08 5.43 17.75
CA ASN A 87 24.17 5.79 16.83
C ASN A 87 23.92 5.42 15.35
N GLU A 88 22.67 5.34 14.91
CA GLU A 88 22.29 4.94 13.54
C GLU A 88 22.89 3.56 13.15
N GLN A 89 23.09 2.66 14.09
CA GLN A 89 23.62 1.33 13.85
C GLN A 89 22.50 0.30 13.86
N VAL A 90 22.37 -0.44 12.75
CA VAL A 90 21.42 -1.55 12.65
C VAL A 90 21.99 -2.75 13.42
N PRO A 91 21.28 -3.31 14.41
CA PRO A 91 21.69 -4.54 15.06
C PRO A 91 21.84 -5.70 14.05
N ASP A 92 22.82 -6.56 14.27
CA ASP A 92 23.18 -7.63 13.32
C ASP A 92 22.03 -8.59 13.05
N ASP A 93 21.25 -8.92 14.07
CA ASP A 93 20.05 -9.78 13.93
C ASP A 93 18.97 -9.13 13.09
N VAL A 94 18.78 -7.80 13.20
CA VAL A 94 17.86 -7.04 12.37
C VAL A 94 18.37 -6.95 10.93
N ALA A 95 19.65 -6.64 10.73
CA ALA A 95 20.26 -6.57 9.41
C ALA A 95 20.14 -7.91 8.68
N LYS A 96 20.42 -9.01 9.35
CA LYS A 96 20.25 -10.38 8.84
C LYS A 96 18.78 -10.64 8.47
N ASN A 97 17.86 -10.41 9.40
CA ASN A 97 16.45 -10.65 9.19
C ASN A 97 15.88 -9.84 8.02
N ARG A 98 16.16 -8.53 7.94
CA ARG A 98 15.67 -7.70 6.84
C ARG A 98 16.30 -8.10 5.50
N THR A 99 17.55 -8.56 5.50
CA THR A 99 18.20 -9.10 4.30
C THR A 99 17.50 -10.36 3.79
N GLU A 100 17.12 -11.28 4.68
CA GLU A 100 16.36 -12.49 4.36
C GLU A 100 14.96 -12.14 3.81
N VAL A 101 14.26 -11.20 4.46
CA VAL A 101 12.92 -10.75 4.04
C VAL A 101 12.97 -10.08 2.66
N ILE A 102 13.92 -9.18 2.41
CA ILE A 102 14.10 -8.55 1.09
C ILE A 102 14.44 -9.60 0.02
N SER A 103 15.26 -10.60 0.34
CA SER A 103 15.57 -11.68 -0.60
C SER A 103 14.31 -12.48 -0.97
N ALA A 104 13.52 -12.86 0.03
CA ALA A 104 12.25 -13.55 -0.21
C ALA A 104 11.27 -12.68 -1.03
N CYS A 105 11.22 -11.36 -0.79
CA CYS A 105 10.42 -10.44 -1.59
C CYS A 105 10.85 -10.47 -3.07
N ILE A 106 12.16 -10.36 -3.34
CA ILE A 106 12.70 -10.40 -4.70
C ILE A 106 12.36 -11.73 -5.38
N ASP A 107 12.55 -12.85 -4.69
CA ASP A 107 12.29 -14.19 -5.21
C ASP A 107 10.79 -14.42 -5.49
N CYS A 108 9.92 -13.86 -4.66
CA CYS A 108 8.46 -13.91 -4.84
C CYS A 108 7.94 -12.92 -5.89
N GLY A 109 8.75 -12.02 -6.42
CA GLY A 109 8.33 -11.00 -7.39
C GLY A 109 7.76 -9.72 -6.75
N ILE A 110 7.93 -9.53 -5.45
CA ILE A 110 7.56 -8.28 -4.77
C ILE A 110 8.62 -7.22 -5.10
N ASN A 111 8.19 -6.05 -5.57
CA ASN A 111 9.08 -5.02 -6.07
C ASN A 111 8.83 -3.61 -5.53
N TYR A 112 7.92 -3.43 -4.56
CA TYR A 112 7.68 -2.16 -3.89
C TYR A 112 7.88 -2.28 -2.38
N LEU A 113 8.58 -1.29 -1.81
CA LEU A 113 8.90 -1.16 -0.40
C LEU A 113 8.41 0.20 0.11
N ASP A 114 7.64 0.19 1.21
CA ASP A 114 7.11 1.38 1.86
C ASP A 114 7.79 1.61 3.22
N ILE A 115 8.42 2.77 3.41
CA ILE A 115 9.25 3.13 4.57
C ILE A 115 8.65 4.33 5.30
N THR A 116 8.63 4.28 6.64
CA THR A 116 7.99 5.30 7.47
C THR A 116 8.85 5.85 8.61
N THR A 117 9.98 5.20 8.92
CA THR A 117 10.85 5.59 10.05
C THR A 117 12.33 5.61 9.67
N ALA A 118 13.14 6.31 10.47
CA ALA A 118 14.58 6.33 10.30
C ALA A 118 15.22 4.95 10.47
N ALA A 119 14.74 4.15 11.43
CA ALA A 119 15.21 2.79 11.65
C ALA A 119 14.91 1.87 10.46
N GLU A 120 13.75 2.07 9.81
CA GLU A 120 13.42 1.35 8.58
C GLU A 120 14.33 1.77 7.43
N CYS A 121 14.62 3.07 7.27
CA CYS A 121 15.58 3.56 6.28
C CYS A 121 16.95 2.87 6.44
N LEU A 122 17.48 2.83 7.66
CA LEU A 122 18.76 2.18 7.96
C LEU A 122 18.74 0.68 7.65
N SER A 123 17.70 -0.02 8.12
CA SER A 123 17.60 -1.47 8.00
C SER A 123 17.42 -1.91 6.54
N TYR A 124 16.55 -1.23 5.80
CA TYR A 124 16.32 -1.55 4.40
C TYR A 124 17.45 -1.04 3.50
N GLY A 125 18.11 0.08 3.87
CA GLY A 125 19.32 0.51 3.21
C GLY A 125 20.43 -0.54 3.30
N ALA A 126 20.62 -1.15 4.49
CA ALA A 126 21.56 -2.25 4.68
C ALA A 126 21.14 -3.50 3.87
N ALA A 127 19.86 -3.88 3.90
CA ALA A 127 19.34 -5.04 3.18
C ALA A 127 19.39 -4.88 1.65
N LEU A 128 19.32 -3.65 1.14
CA LEU A 128 19.37 -3.33 -0.29
C LEU A 128 20.77 -3.00 -0.79
N LYS A 129 21.80 -3.11 0.04
CA LYS A 129 23.20 -2.86 -0.39
C LYS A 129 23.56 -3.73 -1.58
N GLY A 130 24.00 -3.07 -2.68
CA GLY A 130 24.35 -3.74 -3.94
C GLY A 130 23.17 -4.23 -4.79
N ARG A 131 21.92 -4.02 -4.34
CA ARG A 131 20.69 -4.42 -5.04
C ARG A 131 19.54 -3.42 -4.92
N ARG A 132 19.85 -2.11 -4.74
CA ARG A 132 18.87 -1.01 -4.64
C ARG A 132 17.91 -0.98 -5.83
N ASN A 133 18.41 -1.32 -7.00
CA ASN A 133 17.66 -1.37 -8.26
C ASN A 133 16.66 -2.55 -8.35
N LYS A 134 16.57 -3.38 -7.34
CA LYS A 134 15.58 -4.48 -7.28
C LYS A 134 14.24 -4.06 -6.68
N MET A 135 14.16 -2.90 -6.03
CA MET A 135 12.94 -2.43 -5.37
C MET A 135 12.63 -0.98 -5.75
N HIS A 136 11.39 -0.71 -6.09
CA HIS A 136 10.84 0.64 -6.00
C HIS A 136 10.68 1.00 -4.52
N VAL A 137 11.11 2.17 -4.12
CA VAL A 137 11.08 2.60 -2.71
C VAL A 137 10.24 3.85 -2.57
N GLY A 138 9.19 3.74 -1.78
CA GLY A 138 8.44 4.86 -1.23
C GLY A 138 8.88 5.15 0.20
N ALA A 139 9.20 6.40 0.53
CA ALA A 139 9.68 6.73 1.86
C ALA A 139 9.23 8.11 2.34
N ASP A 140 9.11 8.22 3.67
CA ASP A 140 9.00 9.45 4.45
C ASP A 140 9.26 9.12 5.92
N ILE A 141 10.04 9.95 6.62
CA ILE A 141 10.27 9.78 8.06
C ILE A 141 9.21 10.58 8.80
N HIS A 142 8.22 9.91 9.37
CA HIS A 142 6.99 10.52 9.86
C HIS A 142 7.19 11.60 10.94
N HIS A 143 8.19 11.48 11.82
CA HIS A 143 8.47 12.47 12.85
C HIS A 143 9.23 13.71 12.33
N LEU A 144 9.79 13.65 11.11
CA LEU A 144 10.36 14.77 10.37
C LEU A 144 9.38 15.32 9.32
N GLY A 145 8.20 14.71 9.21
CA GLY A 145 7.23 14.94 8.16
C GLY A 145 6.12 15.92 8.53
N PRO A 146 5.14 16.10 7.64
CA PRO A 146 4.08 17.08 7.75
C PRO A 146 3.03 16.76 8.83
N ARG A 147 3.21 15.71 9.61
CA ARG A 147 2.42 15.47 10.83
C ARG A 147 2.60 16.57 11.87
N THR A 148 3.70 17.31 11.81
CA THR A 148 3.98 18.47 12.64
C THR A 148 3.92 19.73 11.77
N SER A 149 2.97 20.64 12.02
CA SER A 149 2.74 21.84 11.21
C SER A 149 3.98 22.70 11.01
N SER A 150 4.80 22.89 12.05
CA SER A 150 6.03 23.67 11.95
C SER A 150 7.07 23.09 10.99
N LEU A 151 6.94 21.80 10.65
CA LEU A 151 7.81 21.11 9.70
C LEU A 151 7.24 21.10 8.26
N CYS A 152 6.00 21.58 8.05
CA CYS A 152 5.37 21.65 6.74
C CYS A 152 5.91 22.82 5.90
N ASN A 153 7.20 22.84 5.64
CA ASN A 153 7.84 23.83 4.79
C ASN A 153 8.93 23.20 3.92
N VAL A 154 9.31 23.86 2.84
CA VAL A 154 10.24 23.35 1.85
C VAL A 154 11.60 22.97 2.44
N LYS A 155 12.10 23.73 3.43
CA LYS A 155 13.41 23.46 4.05
C LYS A 155 13.40 22.14 4.84
N ASP A 156 12.42 22.00 5.74
CA ASP A 156 12.36 20.85 6.63
C ASP A 156 11.96 19.57 5.87
N GLN A 157 11.06 19.69 4.91
CA GLN A 157 10.69 18.55 4.06
C GLN A 157 11.83 18.13 3.11
N THR A 158 12.65 19.08 2.62
CA THR A 158 13.90 18.76 1.91
C THR A 158 14.84 17.98 2.82
N HIS A 159 15.00 18.42 4.08
CA HIS A 159 15.83 17.73 5.06
C HIS A 159 15.33 16.31 5.37
N ASN A 160 14.00 16.11 5.47
CA ASN A 160 13.40 14.78 5.66
C ASN A 160 13.82 13.82 4.54
N VAL A 161 13.64 14.21 3.28
CA VAL A 161 14.03 13.39 2.12
C VAL A 161 15.54 13.13 2.10
N GLU A 162 16.36 14.15 2.33
CA GLU A 162 17.82 13.99 2.36
C GLU A 162 18.26 13.05 3.49
N THR A 163 17.56 13.07 4.62
CA THR A 163 17.78 12.12 5.71
C THR A 163 17.42 10.69 5.28
N CYS A 164 16.28 10.48 4.61
CA CYS A 164 15.95 9.16 4.04
C CYS A 164 17.06 8.66 3.11
N LEU A 165 17.51 9.49 2.17
CA LEU A 165 18.55 9.14 1.20
C LEU A 165 19.87 8.77 1.89
N ARG A 166 20.30 9.57 2.87
CA ARG A 166 21.52 9.36 3.64
C ARG A 166 21.48 8.06 4.42
N LEU A 167 20.39 7.81 5.17
CA LEU A 167 20.22 6.61 5.99
C LEU A 167 20.13 5.34 5.15
N MET A 168 19.46 5.42 4.00
CA MET A 168 19.35 4.31 3.05
C MET A 168 20.59 4.12 2.20
N LYS A 169 21.54 5.07 2.20
CA LYS A 169 22.72 5.09 1.32
C LYS A 169 22.33 4.94 -0.17
N THR A 170 21.38 5.77 -0.61
CA THR A 170 20.88 5.83 -2.00
C THR A 170 20.78 7.28 -2.47
N ASP A 171 20.87 7.49 -3.78
CA ASP A 171 20.84 8.83 -4.38
C ASP A 171 19.41 9.30 -4.71
N TYR A 172 18.43 8.36 -4.71
CA TYR A 172 17.06 8.68 -5.08
C TYR A 172 16.03 7.82 -4.34
N LEU A 173 14.81 8.39 -4.21
CA LEU A 173 13.57 7.65 -3.92
C LEU A 173 12.77 7.52 -5.22
N ASP A 174 12.14 6.38 -5.42
CA ASP A 174 11.16 6.24 -6.51
C ASP A 174 9.90 7.05 -6.21
N ILE A 175 9.48 7.07 -4.95
CA ILE A 175 8.30 7.83 -4.51
C ILE A 175 8.63 8.54 -3.19
N TRP A 176 8.48 9.85 -3.14
CA TRP A 176 8.34 10.53 -1.87
C TRP A 176 6.86 10.62 -1.51
N ARG A 177 6.52 10.11 -0.33
CA ARG A 177 5.13 10.04 0.09
C ARG A 177 4.95 10.59 1.51
N PRO A 178 4.95 11.94 1.68
CA PRO A 178 4.76 12.56 2.98
C PRO A 178 3.54 12.02 3.71
N GLN A 179 3.64 11.96 5.03
CA GLN A 179 2.58 11.46 5.91
C GLN A 179 1.86 12.65 6.55
N ALA A 180 0.63 12.90 6.11
CA ALA A 180 -0.20 13.96 6.65
C ALA A 180 -0.60 13.71 8.12
N LYS A 181 -1.07 14.74 8.80
CA LYS A 181 -1.64 14.66 10.14
C LYS A 181 -2.74 13.61 10.22
N MET A 182 -2.79 12.90 11.35
CA MET A 182 -3.74 11.81 11.56
C MET A 182 -5.20 12.27 11.50
N ASP A 183 -5.46 13.50 11.94
CA ASP A 183 -6.79 14.13 12.00
C ASP A 183 -7.18 14.89 10.72
N GLY A 184 -6.29 14.93 9.72
CA GLY A 184 -6.55 15.62 8.45
C GLY A 184 -6.57 17.13 8.54
N THR A 185 -5.87 17.72 9.50
CA THR A 185 -5.82 19.20 9.69
C THR A 185 -4.67 19.88 8.95
N ASN A 186 -4.03 19.21 7.99
CA ASN A 186 -3.10 19.90 7.10
C ASN A 186 -3.86 20.86 6.19
N THR A 187 -3.41 22.13 6.18
CA THR A 187 -3.99 23.18 5.34
C THR A 187 -3.52 23.05 3.89
N ASP A 188 -4.26 23.69 2.97
CA ASP A 188 -3.88 23.73 1.55
C ASP A 188 -2.51 24.40 1.34
N ALA A 189 -2.17 25.40 2.16
CA ALA A 189 -0.84 26.04 2.12
C ALA A 189 0.27 25.06 2.55
N GLU A 190 0.03 24.24 3.57
CA GLU A 190 0.97 23.16 3.95
C GLU A 190 1.12 22.15 2.82
N VAL A 191 0.03 21.73 2.17
CA VAL A 191 0.06 20.81 1.02
C VAL A 191 0.80 21.42 -0.16
N GLN A 192 0.58 22.72 -0.45
CA GLN A 192 1.32 23.43 -1.49
C GLN A 192 2.82 23.43 -1.23
N SER A 193 3.25 23.59 0.03
CA SER A 193 4.68 23.49 0.39
C SER A 193 5.27 22.08 0.14
N LEU A 194 4.47 21.02 0.26
CA LEU A 194 4.90 19.66 -0.12
C LEU A 194 5.10 19.55 -1.63
N ILE A 195 4.20 20.13 -2.42
CA ILE A 195 4.29 20.13 -3.89
C ILE A 195 5.54 20.89 -4.35
N GLU A 196 5.79 22.06 -3.78
CA GLU A 196 7.01 22.87 -4.05
C GLU A 196 8.29 22.09 -3.70
N THR A 197 8.27 21.40 -2.55
CA THR A 197 9.37 20.53 -2.13
C THR A 197 9.61 19.41 -3.15
N PHE A 198 8.54 18.76 -3.58
CA PHE A 198 8.63 17.71 -4.61
C PHE A 198 9.23 18.25 -5.91
N GLN A 199 8.75 19.38 -6.43
CA GLN A 199 9.24 19.98 -7.66
C GLN A 199 10.75 20.27 -7.60
N LYS A 200 11.21 20.80 -6.46
CA LYS A 200 12.65 21.04 -6.20
C LYS A 200 13.44 19.75 -6.21
N LEU A 201 13.00 18.74 -5.48
CA LEU A 201 13.70 17.47 -5.33
C LEU A 201 13.66 16.62 -6.60
N HIS A 202 12.55 16.67 -7.34
CA HIS A 202 12.40 16.02 -8.64
C HIS A 202 13.37 16.62 -9.66
N LYS A 203 13.44 17.94 -9.75
CA LYS A 203 14.43 18.64 -10.59
C LYS A 203 15.87 18.28 -10.24
N ALA A 204 16.14 18.02 -8.96
CA ALA A 204 17.47 17.58 -8.49
C ALA A 204 17.73 16.07 -8.69
N GLY A 205 16.77 15.31 -9.24
CA GLY A 205 16.87 13.86 -9.44
C GLY A 205 16.79 13.02 -8.17
N LYS A 206 16.42 13.63 -7.02
CA LYS A 206 16.35 12.96 -5.71
C LYS A 206 15.07 12.19 -5.48
N VAL A 207 13.97 12.58 -6.16
CA VAL A 207 12.65 11.94 -6.09
C VAL A 207 12.08 11.84 -7.49
N ARG A 208 11.42 10.73 -7.81
CA ARG A 208 10.81 10.51 -9.13
C ARG A 208 9.32 10.84 -9.15
N HIS A 209 8.57 10.38 -8.15
CA HIS A 209 7.11 10.50 -8.06
C HIS A 209 6.67 11.04 -6.72
N LEU A 210 5.46 11.65 -6.70
CA LEU A 210 4.84 12.21 -5.50
C LEU A 210 3.64 11.37 -5.08
N GLY A 211 3.68 10.87 -3.85
CA GLY A 211 2.54 10.28 -3.18
C GLY A 211 2.13 11.09 -1.95
N ILE A 212 1.05 10.67 -1.30
CA ILE A 212 0.61 11.21 0.00
C ILE A 212 -0.06 10.12 0.82
N SER A 213 0.15 10.12 2.13
CA SER A 213 -0.56 9.21 3.03
C SER A 213 -1.31 9.97 4.13
N SER A 214 -2.48 9.48 4.50
CA SER A 214 -3.26 10.01 5.62
C SER A 214 -4.09 8.92 6.29
N HIS A 215 -4.50 9.19 7.53
CA HIS A 215 -5.50 8.43 8.24
C HIS A 215 -6.86 9.13 8.29
N SER A 216 -7.01 10.31 7.69
CA SER A 216 -8.26 11.04 7.58
C SER A 216 -8.88 10.87 6.19
N ARG A 217 -9.98 10.15 6.11
CA ARG A 217 -10.72 9.92 4.87
C ARG A 217 -11.28 11.21 4.27
N PRO A 218 -11.98 12.09 5.02
CA PRO A 218 -12.52 13.32 4.46
C PRO A 218 -11.44 14.24 3.88
N TRP A 219 -10.27 14.28 4.52
CA TRP A 219 -9.14 15.07 4.00
C TRP A 219 -8.63 14.52 2.66
N PHE A 220 -8.58 13.21 2.48
CA PHE A 220 -8.22 12.63 1.19
C PHE A 220 -9.18 12.99 0.07
N GLU A 221 -10.49 12.99 0.33
CA GLU A 221 -11.49 13.38 -0.65
C GLU A 221 -11.24 14.83 -1.13
N HIS A 222 -10.90 15.76 -0.19
CA HIS A 222 -10.50 17.13 -0.52
C HIS A 222 -9.20 17.18 -1.34
N ILE A 223 -8.15 16.47 -0.91
CA ILE A 223 -6.85 16.47 -1.59
C ILE A 223 -6.97 15.95 -3.03
N LEU A 224 -7.71 14.89 -3.24
CA LEU A 224 -7.92 14.31 -4.57
C LEU A 224 -8.66 15.27 -5.53
N GLN A 225 -9.50 16.16 -5.00
CA GLN A 225 -10.21 17.14 -5.80
C GLN A 225 -9.36 18.37 -6.11
N THR A 226 -8.54 18.79 -5.17
CA THR A 226 -7.84 20.07 -5.19
C THR A 226 -6.44 20.01 -5.79
N PHE A 227 -5.69 18.91 -5.56
CA PHE A 227 -4.27 18.80 -5.90
C PHE A 227 -4.00 17.67 -6.90
N PRO A 228 -4.01 17.96 -8.21
CA PRO A 228 -3.80 16.95 -9.25
C PRO A 228 -2.34 16.45 -9.34
N GLU A 229 -1.41 17.03 -8.61
CA GLU A 229 0.01 16.68 -8.61
C GLU A 229 0.26 15.29 -8.01
N PHE A 230 -0.55 14.87 -7.05
CA PHE A 230 -0.39 13.55 -6.45
C PHE A 230 -0.64 12.43 -7.45
N GLU A 231 0.29 11.49 -7.48
CA GLU A 231 0.28 10.33 -8.38
C GLU A 231 -0.13 9.04 -7.67
N MET A 232 0.00 9.05 -6.33
CA MET A 232 -0.30 7.92 -5.46
C MET A 232 -0.88 8.40 -4.13
N ILE A 233 -1.83 7.62 -3.58
CA ILE A 233 -2.33 7.78 -2.22
C ILE A 233 -2.14 6.50 -1.43
N ILE A 234 -1.88 6.68 -0.11
CA ILE A 234 -1.81 5.56 0.84
C ILE A 234 -2.82 5.78 1.97
N PHE A 235 -3.70 4.80 2.17
CA PHE A 235 -4.69 4.83 3.24
C PHE A 235 -5.00 3.44 3.79
N PRO A 236 -5.63 3.35 4.99
CA PRO A 236 -6.05 2.08 5.56
C PRO A 236 -7.15 1.40 4.75
N CYS A 237 -6.95 0.12 4.45
CA CYS A 237 -7.97 -0.73 3.85
C CYS A 237 -7.85 -2.15 4.39
N SER A 238 -8.98 -2.73 4.68
CA SER A 238 -9.04 -4.07 5.28
C SER A 238 -10.18 -4.89 4.67
N ALA A 239 -10.35 -6.12 5.10
CA ALA A 239 -11.49 -6.94 4.72
C ALA A 239 -12.86 -6.36 5.16
N LYS A 240 -12.86 -5.36 6.05
CA LYS A 240 -14.06 -4.63 6.49
C LYS A 240 -14.37 -3.40 5.66
N THR A 241 -13.43 -2.93 4.84
CA THR A 241 -13.60 -1.74 4.01
C THR A 241 -14.58 -2.01 2.86
N LYS A 242 -15.61 -1.19 2.75
CA LYS A 242 -16.66 -1.26 1.72
C LYS A 242 -16.59 -0.01 0.84
N GLU A 243 -16.88 -0.18 -0.43
CA GLU A 243 -16.95 0.94 -1.37
C GLU A 243 -18.27 1.69 -1.20
N LYS A 244 -18.19 3.01 -1.06
CA LYS A 244 -19.34 3.91 -1.00
C LYS A 244 -20.15 3.85 -2.31
N GLY A 245 -21.46 4.02 -2.21
CA GLY A 245 -22.36 3.97 -3.38
C GLY A 245 -22.72 2.55 -3.86
N LYS A 246 -22.19 1.50 -3.25
CA LYS A 246 -22.78 0.16 -3.36
C LYS A 246 -23.85 0.00 -2.27
N PRO A 247 -25.05 -0.59 -2.58
CA PRO A 247 -26.11 -0.69 -1.59
C PRO A 247 -25.60 -1.34 -0.31
N PRO A 248 -25.89 -0.76 0.87
CA PRO A 248 -25.48 -1.33 2.13
C PRO A 248 -26.12 -2.72 2.28
N THR A 249 -25.31 -3.71 2.57
CA THR A 249 -25.82 -4.90 3.22
C THR A 249 -26.31 -4.43 4.60
N LYS A 250 -27.62 -4.34 4.77
CA LYS A 250 -28.39 -3.85 5.92
C LYS A 250 -27.56 -3.53 7.17
N GLY A 251 -27.49 -2.27 7.58
CA GLY A 251 -27.18 -1.93 8.96
C GLY A 251 -26.45 -0.63 9.29
N ASN A 252 -25.88 0.13 8.36
CA ASN A 252 -25.11 1.33 8.73
C ASN A 252 -25.64 2.58 8.03
N ALA A 253 -26.07 3.56 8.85
CA ALA A 253 -26.36 4.91 8.41
C ALA A 253 -25.03 5.68 8.20
N GLU A 254 -24.92 6.41 7.09
CA GLU A 254 -23.79 7.27 6.83
C GLU A 254 -23.82 8.50 7.73
N GLU A 255 -22.81 8.69 8.57
CA GLU A 255 -22.53 10.00 9.13
C GLU A 255 -21.75 10.82 8.10
N VAL A 256 -22.38 11.85 7.58
CA VAL A 256 -21.75 12.84 6.68
C VAL A 256 -20.99 13.85 7.54
N ASN A 257 -19.67 13.91 7.37
CA ASN A 257 -18.85 14.95 7.99
C ASN A 257 -18.92 16.23 7.13
N PRO A 258 -19.47 17.36 7.63
CA PRO A 258 -19.82 18.53 6.82
C PRO A 258 -18.64 19.42 6.41
N GLY A 259 -17.38 19.01 6.60
CA GLY A 259 -16.22 19.90 6.45
C GLY A 259 -15.51 19.90 5.10
N TYR A 260 -15.66 18.88 4.26
CA TYR A 260 -14.90 18.73 3.02
C TYR A 260 -15.77 18.24 1.87
N GLY A 261 -15.98 19.06 0.86
CA GLY A 261 -16.50 18.78 -0.48
C GLY A 261 -17.65 17.75 -0.63
N ASP A 262 -17.89 17.33 -1.85
CA ASP A 262 -18.90 16.30 -2.15
C ASP A 262 -18.36 14.89 -1.81
N GLN A 263 -18.79 14.36 -0.66
CA GLN A 263 -18.41 13.04 -0.16
C GLN A 263 -19.30 11.90 -0.71
N THR A 264 -20.01 12.14 -1.80
CA THR A 264 -20.92 11.14 -2.38
C THR A 264 -20.21 10.07 -3.20
N GLN A 265 -18.95 10.31 -3.60
CA GLN A 265 -18.18 9.37 -4.40
C GLN A 265 -17.20 8.56 -3.55
N SER A 266 -17.00 7.31 -3.95
CA SER A 266 -15.95 6.46 -3.39
C SER A 266 -14.55 7.02 -3.71
N ILE A 267 -13.62 6.97 -2.74
CA ILE A 267 -12.20 7.27 -2.96
C ILE A 267 -11.63 6.39 -4.09
N PHE A 268 -12.03 5.13 -4.15
CA PHE A 268 -11.62 4.22 -5.23
C PHE A 268 -12.02 4.75 -6.59
N LYS A 269 -13.27 5.21 -6.73
CA LYS A 269 -13.77 5.77 -7.98
C LYS A 269 -13.05 7.07 -8.34
N THR A 270 -12.90 7.98 -7.39
CA THR A 270 -12.23 9.27 -7.61
C THR A 270 -10.76 9.09 -8.00
N ALA A 271 -10.03 8.25 -7.30
CA ALA A 271 -8.64 7.97 -7.64
C ALA A 271 -8.50 7.29 -9.00
N PHE A 272 -9.42 6.38 -9.33
CA PHE A 272 -9.50 5.75 -10.63
C PHE A 272 -9.69 6.76 -11.76
N GLU A 273 -10.71 7.62 -11.66
CA GLU A 273 -11.03 8.64 -12.68
C GLU A 273 -9.88 9.62 -12.91
N LYS A 274 -9.10 9.89 -11.86
CA LYS A 274 -7.91 10.77 -11.89
C LYS A 274 -6.61 10.03 -12.21
N ASN A 275 -6.67 8.72 -12.45
CA ASN A 275 -5.49 7.88 -12.69
C ASN A 275 -4.43 8.01 -11.57
N ILE A 276 -4.88 7.96 -10.31
CA ILE A 276 -4.04 8.01 -9.12
C ILE A 276 -3.90 6.58 -8.58
N GLY A 277 -2.67 6.16 -8.30
CA GLY A 277 -2.38 4.84 -7.75
C GLY A 277 -2.86 4.72 -6.30
N ILE A 278 -3.51 3.62 -5.96
CA ILE A 278 -3.96 3.34 -4.60
C ILE A 278 -3.08 2.26 -4.00
N VAL A 279 -2.37 2.63 -2.94
CA VAL A 279 -1.66 1.69 -2.08
C VAL A 279 -2.37 1.64 -0.73
N THR A 280 -2.61 0.45 -0.20
CA THR A 280 -3.35 0.30 1.05
C THR A 280 -2.46 -0.25 2.17
N ILE A 281 -2.74 0.20 3.39
CA ILE A 281 -2.07 -0.23 4.62
C ILE A 281 -3.06 -0.80 5.63
N LYS A 282 -2.56 -1.36 6.74
CA LYS A 282 -3.38 -1.91 7.83
C LYS A 282 -4.29 -3.09 7.44
N PRO A 283 -3.90 -3.97 6.50
CA PRO A 283 -4.76 -5.10 6.10
C PRO A 283 -5.19 -5.96 7.30
N PHE A 284 -4.35 -6.05 8.31
CA PHE A 284 -4.53 -6.88 9.50
C PHE A 284 -4.96 -6.10 10.76
N PHE A 285 -5.63 -4.94 10.61
CA PHE A 285 -6.10 -4.10 11.75
C PHE A 285 -4.97 -3.75 12.74
N GLY A 286 -3.75 -3.52 12.26
CA GLY A 286 -2.57 -3.35 13.12
C GLY A 286 -2.13 -4.63 13.84
N GLY A 287 -2.50 -5.80 13.32
CA GLY A 287 -2.25 -7.13 13.90
C GLY A 287 -3.42 -7.68 14.72
N ASN A 288 -4.46 -6.87 14.98
CA ASN A 288 -5.59 -7.29 15.81
C ASN A 288 -6.50 -8.35 15.17
N VAL A 289 -6.32 -8.64 13.87
CA VAL A 289 -7.04 -9.72 13.20
C VAL A 289 -6.61 -11.10 13.71
N PHE A 290 -5.36 -11.26 14.18
CA PHE A 290 -4.78 -12.56 14.55
C PHE A 290 -5.05 -12.97 16.01
N SER A 291 -5.24 -12.06 16.95
CA SER A 291 -5.35 -12.39 18.37
C SER A 291 -6.46 -11.64 19.07
N SER A 292 -7.08 -12.33 20.05
CA SER A 292 -8.09 -11.76 20.96
C SER A 292 -7.53 -11.37 22.32
N SER A 293 -6.31 -11.76 22.68
CA SER A 293 -5.74 -11.53 24.00
C SER A 293 -4.54 -10.57 23.97
N GLY A 294 -4.60 -9.52 24.76
CA GLY A 294 -3.73 -8.37 24.70
C GLY A 294 -2.25 -8.57 25.08
N LYS A 295 -1.81 -9.74 25.54
CA LYS A 295 -0.41 -10.00 25.89
C LYS A 295 0.37 -10.73 24.81
N ASP A 296 -0.30 -11.54 23.98
CA ASP A 296 0.30 -12.31 22.90
C ASP A 296 -0.17 -11.80 21.52
N LYS A 297 -0.30 -10.49 21.37
CA LYS A 297 -0.84 -9.80 20.19
C LYS A 297 -0.10 -10.09 18.88
N PHE A 298 1.04 -10.75 18.97
CA PHE A 298 1.84 -11.09 17.80
C PHE A 298 2.24 -12.53 17.96
N PRO A 299 1.69 -13.41 17.09
CA PRO A 299 2.17 -14.78 17.03
C PRO A 299 3.69 -14.74 16.95
N VAL A 300 4.33 -15.65 17.66
CA VAL A 300 5.79 -15.83 17.60
C VAL A 300 6.14 -15.79 16.13
N MET A 301 6.93 -14.81 15.71
CA MET A 301 7.35 -14.68 14.33
C MET A 301 7.95 -16.01 13.90
N GLY A 302 7.36 -16.66 12.98
CA GLY A 302 7.72 -17.99 12.56
C GLY A 302 6.60 -18.54 11.71
N VAL A 303 6.56 -19.81 11.59
CA VAL A 303 5.45 -20.50 10.98
C VAL A 303 4.28 -20.38 11.94
N GLY A 304 3.37 -19.43 11.71
CA GLY A 304 2.10 -19.32 12.43
C GLY A 304 1.30 -20.61 12.28
N SER A 305 0.24 -20.76 13.06
CA SER A 305 -0.70 -21.87 12.85
C SER A 305 -1.22 -21.85 11.42
N LYS A 306 -1.67 -23.02 10.91
CA LYS A 306 -2.30 -23.07 9.59
C LYS A 306 -3.47 -22.07 9.48
N GLU A 307 -4.25 -21.93 10.54
CA GLU A 307 -5.38 -21.02 10.61
C GLU A 307 -4.95 -19.55 10.47
N GLU A 308 -3.90 -19.11 11.18
CA GLU A 308 -3.36 -17.75 11.08
C GLU A 308 -2.79 -17.45 9.69
N ASN A 309 -2.11 -18.42 9.09
CA ASN A 309 -1.56 -18.31 7.75
C ASN A 309 -2.67 -18.20 6.69
N ASP A 310 -3.73 -19.00 6.82
CA ASP A 310 -4.89 -18.95 5.93
C ASP A 310 -5.66 -17.62 6.13
N LEU A 311 -5.82 -17.16 7.38
CA LEU A 311 -6.45 -15.87 7.69
C LEU A 311 -5.69 -14.70 7.05
N ALA A 312 -4.37 -14.68 7.17
CA ALA A 312 -3.53 -13.67 6.53
C ALA A 312 -3.70 -13.68 5.01
N ARG A 313 -3.59 -14.84 4.39
CA ARG A 313 -3.72 -15.02 2.94
C ARG A 313 -5.10 -14.60 2.43
N LEU A 314 -6.18 -15.06 3.07
CA LEU A 314 -7.56 -14.75 2.66
C LEU A 314 -7.89 -13.26 2.89
N THR A 315 -7.39 -12.65 3.96
CA THR A 315 -7.54 -11.21 4.19
C THR A 315 -6.90 -10.40 3.04
N LEU A 316 -5.69 -10.76 2.62
CA LEU A 316 -5.03 -10.11 1.49
C LEU A 316 -5.79 -10.35 0.18
N GLN A 317 -6.25 -11.57 -0.08
CA GLN A 317 -7.08 -11.87 -1.26
C GLN A 317 -8.37 -11.04 -1.31
N CYS A 318 -9.02 -10.86 -0.15
CA CYS A 318 -10.23 -10.04 -0.04
C CYS A 318 -9.97 -8.59 -0.47
N ILE A 319 -8.87 -7.99 0.00
CA ILE A 319 -8.47 -6.62 -0.34
C ILE A 319 -8.11 -6.52 -1.82
N LEU A 320 -7.29 -7.44 -2.31
CA LEU A 320 -6.79 -7.45 -3.69
C LEU A 320 -7.89 -7.77 -4.73
N ALA A 321 -9.04 -8.29 -4.30
CA ALA A 321 -10.20 -8.45 -5.17
C ALA A 321 -10.78 -7.12 -5.64
N ASN A 322 -10.49 -6.00 -4.96
CA ASN A 322 -10.78 -4.67 -5.46
C ASN A 322 -9.70 -4.24 -6.46
N GLU A 323 -10.05 -4.23 -7.74
CA GLU A 323 -9.11 -3.92 -8.84
C GLU A 323 -8.68 -2.44 -8.87
N ALA A 324 -9.35 -1.54 -8.14
CA ALA A 324 -8.91 -0.16 -8.00
C ALA A 324 -7.65 -0.05 -7.10
N ILE A 325 -7.40 -1.03 -6.24
CA ILE A 325 -6.22 -1.07 -5.38
C ILE A 325 -5.03 -1.51 -6.21
N THR A 326 -4.01 -0.67 -6.31
CA THR A 326 -2.76 -1.02 -7.01
C THR A 326 -1.96 -2.03 -6.20
N ALA A 327 -1.79 -1.78 -4.90
CA ALA A 327 -1.05 -2.68 -4.01
C ALA A 327 -1.55 -2.57 -2.56
N THR A 328 -1.31 -3.62 -1.78
CA THR A 328 -1.46 -3.59 -0.33
C THR A 328 -0.12 -3.86 0.36
N VAL A 329 0.11 -3.18 1.49
CA VAL A 329 1.36 -3.18 2.25
C VAL A 329 1.15 -3.84 3.60
N PRO A 330 1.29 -5.16 3.72
CA PRO A 330 1.36 -5.82 5.01
C PRO A 330 2.72 -5.60 5.69
N GLY A 331 2.74 -5.61 7.03
CA GLY A 331 3.97 -5.77 7.79
C GLY A 331 4.40 -7.23 7.77
N LEU A 332 5.57 -7.51 7.19
CA LEU A 332 6.10 -8.87 7.07
C LEU A 332 7.45 -8.96 7.81
N SER A 333 7.52 -9.89 8.74
CA SER A 333 8.64 -10.03 9.66
C SER A 333 9.61 -11.16 9.30
N THR A 334 9.16 -12.13 8.51
CA THR A 334 9.95 -13.31 8.11
C THR A 334 9.81 -13.61 6.62
N ALA A 335 10.78 -14.33 6.06
CA ALA A 335 10.71 -14.85 4.70
C ALA A 335 9.47 -15.75 4.50
N TYR A 336 9.11 -16.55 5.48
CA TYR A 336 7.92 -17.38 5.44
C TYR A 336 6.63 -16.57 5.30
N GLU A 337 6.50 -15.45 6.06
CA GLU A 337 5.34 -14.56 5.95
C GLU A 337 5.28 -13.89 4.56
N VAL A 338 6.43 -13.56 3.97
CA VAL A 338 6.51 -13.06 2.58
C VAL A 338 5.97 -14.09 1.59
N GLU A 339 6.42 -15.34 1.69
CA GLU A 339 5.96 -16.41 0.81
C GLU A 339 4.46 -16.69 0.97
N ASN A 340 3.97 -16.70 2.22
CA ASN A 340 2.54 -16.90 2.49
C ASN A 340 1.70 -15.74 1.94
N ALA A 341 2.15 -14.50 2.11
CA ALA A 341 1.48 -13.33 1.53
C ALA A 341 1.49 -13.38 -0.01
N ALA A 342 2.61 -13.74 -0.62
CA ALA A 342 2.73 -13.84 -2.08
C ALA A 342 1.71 -14.84 -2.68
N ARG A 343 1.38 -15.91 -1.97
CA ARG A 343 0.35 -16.87 -2.39
C ARG A 343 -1.04 -16.23 -2.54
N ALA A 344 -1.31 -15.11 -1.85
CA ALA A 344 -2.56 -14.37 -2.04
C ALA A 344 -2.67 -13.81 -3.46
N SER A 345 -1.57 -13.30 -4.02
CA SER A 345 -1.51 -12.83 -5.41
C SER A 345 -1.48 -13.98 -6.41
N TYR A 346 -0.77 -15.06 -6.10
CA TYR A 346 -0.61 -16.22 -7.01
C TYR A 346 -1.91 -16.96 -7.28
N ALA A 347 -2.88 -16.87 -6.37
CA ALA A 347 -4.17 -17.57 -6.48
C ALA A 347 -5.16 -16.83 -7.38
N ARG A 348 -4.80 -16.62 -8.65
CA ARG A 348 -5.69 -15.98 -9.63
C ARG A 348 -6.47 -17.02 -10.44
N PRO A 349 -7.76 -16.77 -10.77
CA PRO A 349 -8.59 -15.64 -10.29
C PRO A 349 -8.81 -15.71 -8.78
N LEU A 350 -8.91 -14.54 -8.12
CA LEU A 350 -9.13 -14.45 -6.67
C LEU A 350 -10.54 -14.92 -6.29
N ALA A 351 -10.72 -16.23 -6.25
CA ALA A 351 -11.97 -16.86 -5.86
C ALA A 351 -11.78 -17.55 -4.50
N MET A 352 -12.43 -17.00 -3.47
CA MET A 352 -12.63 -17.73 -2.22
C MET A 352 -13.83 -18.65 -2.35
N SER A 353 -13.73 -19.85 -1.82
CA SER A 353 -14.89 -20.71 -1.65
C SER A 353 -15.92 -20.05 -0.73
N PRO A 354 -17.21 -20.38 -0.84
CA PRO A 354 -18.22 -19.86 0.06
C PRO A 354 -17.90 -20.07 1.56
N ALA A 355 -17.29 -21.21 1.89
CA ALA A 355 -16.88 -21.54 3.25
C ALA A 355 -15.73 -20.64 3.74
N GLU A 356 -14.68 -20.41 2.92
CA GLU A 356 -13.58 -19.50 3.23
C GLU A 356 -14.08 -18.07 3.40
N LYS A 357 -14.98 -17.61 2.53
CA LYS A 357 -15.59 -16.29 2.62
C LYS A 357 -16.39 -16.13 3.91
N GLN A 358 -17.23 -17.09 4.24
CA GLN A 358 -18.02 -17.08 5.46
C GLN A 358 -17.13 -17.06 6.70
N TRP A 359 -16.11 -17.91 6.73
CA TRP A 359 -15.16 -17.99 7.83
C TRP A 359 -14.37 -16.67 7.99
N LEU A 360 -13.85 -16.10 6.90
CA LEU A 360 -13.16 -14.82 6.93
C LEU A 360 -14.05 -13.70 7.46
N MET A 361 -15.30 -13.62 7.00
CA MET A 361 -16.27 -12.61 7.47
C MET A 361 -16.54 -12.78 8.96
N GLN A 362 -16.79 -13.99 9.43
CA GLN A 362 -17.05 -14.27 10.85
C GLN A 362 -15.89 -13.83 11.74
N ILE A 363 -14.66 -14.20 11.40
CA ILE A 363 -13.47 -13.84 12.18
C ILE A 363 -13.23 -12.31 12.13
N THR A 364 -13.30 -11.71 10.95
CA THR A 364 -13.09 -10.27 10.83
C THR A 364 -14.16 -9.44 11.52
N ASP A 365 -15.42 -9.85 11.50
CA ASP A 365 -16.51 -9.19 12.23
C ASP A 365 -16.26 -9.23 13.74
N GLN A 366 -15.91 -10.40 14.26
CA GLN A 366 -15.59 -10.58 15.68
C GLN A 366 -14.40 -9.70 16.10
N ARG A 367 -13.32 -9.70 15.32
CA ARG A 367 -12.11 -8.91 15.61
C ARG A 367 -12.34 -7.41 15.46
N TRP A 368 -13.14 -7.01 14.47
CA TRP A 368 -13.53 -5.61 14.25
C TRP A 368 -14.37 -5.06 15.39
N ALA A 369 -15.32 -5.84 15.91
CA ALA A 369 -16.11 -5.48 17.09
C ALA A 369 -15.23 -5.31 18.34
N ALA A 370 -14.17 -6.10 18.47
CA ALA A 370 -13.24 -6.12 19.60
C ALA A 370 -11.99 -5.24 19.41
N LEU A 371 -11.97 -4.33 18.41
CA LEU A 371 -10.83 -3.43 18.20
C LEU A 371 -10.55 -2.62 19.46
N PRO A 372 -9.28 -2.58 19.92
CA PRO A 372 -8.91 -1.79 21.08
C PRO A 372 -8.98 -0.27 20.74
N PRO A 373 -9.16 0.59 21.76
CA PRO A 373 -9.38 2.03 21.57
C PRO A 373 -8.35 2.72 20.67
N GLU A 374 -7.07 2.34 20.77
CA GLU A 374 -5.99 2.90 19.95
C GLU A 374 -6.09 2.57 18.45
N TYR A 375 -6.96 1.64 18.08
CA TYR A 375 -7.26 1.28 16.69
C TYR A 375 -8.70 1.60 16.29
N ALA A 376 -9.50 2.22 17.16
CA ALA A 376 -10.91 2.54 16.88
C ALA A 376 -11.08 3.42 15.64
N TRP A 377 -10.12 4.29 15.36
CA TRP A 377 -10.07 5.15 14.17
C TRP A 377 -10.10 4.40 12.83
N LEU A 378 -9.76 3.10 12.81
CA LEU A 378 -9.91 2.28 11.60
C LEU A 378 -11.36 2.16 11.15
N ARG A 379 -12.34 2.40 12.04
CA ARG A 379 -13.79 2.37 11.71
C ARG A 379 -14.18 3.46 10.74
N ASP A 380 -13.44 4.59 10.71
CA ASP A 380 -13.64 5.68 9.75
C ASP A 380 -13.38 5.23 8.30
N TRP A 381 -12.70 4.08 8.14
CA TRP A 381 -12.35 3.47 6.86
C TRP A 381 -13.21 2.24 6.52
N GLU A 382 -14.32 2.03 7.24
CA GLU A 382 -15.24 0.94 6.91
C GLU A 382 -16.02 1.22 5.62
N VAL A 383 -16.30 2.50 5.35
CA VAL A 383 -16.99 2.93 4.11
C VAL A 383 -16.15 4.02 3.43
N VAL A 384 -15.72 3.79 2.20
CA VAL A 384 -14.86 4.69 1.43
C VAL A 384 -15.37 4.93 0.01
#